data_f4e44899ff3a9fb4ecbec946f42615db
#
_entry.id   f4e44899ff3a9fb4ecbec946f42615db
#
_cell.length_a   1.000
_cell.length_b   1.000
_cell.length_c   1.000
_cell.angle_alpha   90.00
_cell.angle_beta   90.00
_cell.angle_gamma   90.00
#
_symmetry.space_group_name_H-M   'P 1'
#
loop_
_entity.id
_entity.type
_entity.pdbx_description
1 polymer ?
#
loop_
_entity_poly.entity_id
_entity_poly.type
_entity_poly.pdbx_seq_one_letter_code
_entity_poly.pdbx_strand_id
1 'polypeptide(L)'
;MVEEAETEGNILSEQSELIQNAIEFNDLEAWDVLTPRVDIQAIDIEDSEEEVGALFKDTGFSRMPVYEDDLDKILGVLNQKDFHNFIVGTEKTISDYVKPVVFVAGSMKCADLLRKMQAKKSQIAIVVDEYGGTEGLVTMEDIIEELVGEIYDEHDEVESDEITRLQDGSYRILGHTNVEKMFDFFNEEIEMDATTVNGWVVRELDRLPKAGDAFAYDDGGQIYHVKVTKADSRKALEINLKVEEKQEEETEERGRSSK
;
A
#
# COMPACT_ATOMS: atom_id res chain seq x y z
N MET A 1 10.41 -12.20 20.82
CA MET A 1 9.27 -12.80 21.57
C MET A 1 8.16 -13.29 20.66
N VAL A 2 7.64 -12.46 19.71
CA VAL A 2 6.60 -12.92 18.74
C VAL A 2 7.22 -13.90 17.75
N GLU A 3 8.36 -13.58 17.17
CA GLU A 3 9.15 -14.44 16.27
C GLU A 3 9.59 -15.77 16.92
N GLU A 4 9.95 -15.76 18.18
CA GLU A 4 10.28 -16.98 18.93
C GLU A 4 9.06 -17.91 19.09
N ALA A 5 7.86 -17.34 19.29
CA ALA A 5 6.61 -18.11 19.41
C ALA A 5 6.16 -18.70 18.06
N GLU A 6 6.49 -18.05 16.96
CA GLU A 6 6.28 -18.54 15.60
C GLU A 6 7.20 -19.73 15.28
N THR A 7 8.49 -19.61 15.59
CA THR A 7 9.49 -20.67 15.41
C THR A 7 9.19 -21.91 16.27
N GLU A 8 8.53 -21.75 17.42
CA GLU A 8 8.06 -22.85 18.27
C GLU A 8 6.72 -23.48 17.79
N GLY A 9 6.11 -22.97 16.71
CA GLY A 9 4.87 -23.49 16.14
C GLY A 9 3.62 -23.22 17.01
N ASN A 10 3.69 -22.27 17.93
CA ASN A 10 2.62 -21.91 18.84
C ASN A 10 1.67 -20.84 18.26
N ILE A 11 2.08 -20.12 17.22
CA ILE A 11 1.33 -19.04 16.56
C ILE A 11 1.44 -19.26 15.05
N LEU A 12 0.34 -19.10 14.31
CA LEU A 12 0.34 -19.10 12.85
C LEU A 12 0.99 -17.82 12.34
N SER A 13 1.65 -17.87 11.19
CA SER A 13 2.33 -16.73 10.55
C SER A 13 1.42 -15.49 10.45
N GLU A 14 0.17 -15.66 10.01
CA GLU A 14 -0.84 -14.60 9.94
C GLU A 14 -1.15 -13.96 11.31
N GLN A 15 -1.14 -14.74 12.37
CA GLN A 15 -1.37 -14.23 13.74
C GLN A 15 -0.17 -13.45 14.25
N SER A 16 1.04 -13.87 13.88
CA SER A 16 2.29 -13.17 14.17
C SER A 16 2.29 -11.79 13.51
N GLU A 17 1.95 -11.72 12.23
CA GLU A 17 1.82 -10.50 11.45
C GLU A 17 0.79 -9.53 12.04
N LEU A 18 -0.41 -10.01 12.36
CA LEU A 18 -1.44 -9.18 13.01
C LEU A 18 -0.97 -8.59 14.35
N ILE A 19 -0.22 -9.36 15.13
CA ILE A 19 0.33 -8.86 16.41
C ILE A 19 1.41 -7.80 16.15
N GLN A 20 2.23 -7.99 15.15
CA GLN A 20 3.29 -7.05 14.77
C GLN A 20 2.68 -5.75 14.25
N ASN A 21 1.75 -5.84 13.30
CA ASN A 21 1.00 -4.68 12.78
C ASN A 21 0.28 -3.92 13.92
N ALA A 22 -0.32 -4.63 14.88
CA ALA A 22 -0.97 -3.99 16.02
C ALA A 22 0.01 -3.26 16.96
N ILE A 23 1.27 -3.71 17.05
CA ILE A 23 2.31 -3.01 17.82
C ILE A 23 2.74 -1.75 17.06
N GLU A 24 3.05 -1.86 15.78
CA GLU A 24 3.49 -0.76 14.92
C GLU A 24 2.41 0.31 14.75
N PHE A 25 1.14 -0.10 14.66
CA PHE A 25 -0.01 0.78 14.56
C PHE A 25 -0.10 1.84 15.66
N ASN A 26 0.40 1.55 16.87
CA ASN A 26 0.39 2.53 17.96
C ASN A 26 1.32 3.73 17.69
N ASP A 27 2.32 3.54 16.85
CA ASP A 27 3.30 4.57 16.52
C ASP A 27 2.94 5.36 15.25
N LEU A 28 2.01 4.85 14.42
CA LEU A 28 1.55 5.53 13.20
C LEU A 28 0.76 6.81 13.52
N GLU A 29 0.99 7.82 12.69
CA GLU A 29 0.29 9.10 12.69
C GLU A 29 -0.60 9.22 11.43
N ALA A 30 -1.55 10.15 11.43
CA ALA A 30 -2.41 10.38 10.27
C ALA A 30 -1.63 10.71 9.00
N TRP A 31 -0.44 11.32 9.13
CA TRP A 31 0.47 11.59 8.00
C TRP A 31 1.01 10.33 7.32
N ASP A 32 1.16 9.24 8.07
CA ASP A 32 1.74 8.00 7.53
C ASP A 32 0.77 7.28 6.60
N VAL A 33 -0.55 7.51 6.78
CA VAL A 33 -1.63 6.78 6.08
C VAL A 33 -2.52 7.67 5.19
N LEU A 34 -2.25 9.00 5.11
CA LEU A 34 -3.12 9.91 4.38
C LEU A 34 -3.00 9.76 2.85
N THR A 35 -4.13 9.95 2.17
CA THR A 35 -4.15 10.30 0.75
C THR A 35 -3.76 11.78 0.62
N PRO A 36 -2.65 12.12 -0.08
CA PRO A 36 -2.19 13.50 -0.22
C PRO A 36 -3.20 14.40 -0.93
N ARG A 37 -3.18 15.70 -0.62
CA ARG A 37 -4.07 16.72 -1.22
C ARG A 37 -4.16 16.62 -2.76
N VAL A 38 -3.04 16.37 -3.42
CA VAL A 38 -2.96 16.31 -4.89
C VAL A 38 -3.72 15.13 -5.50
N ASP A 39 -4.00 14.11 -4.69
CA ASP A 39 -4.69 12.89 -5.10
C ASP A 39 -6.16 12.87 -4.63
N ILE A 40 -6.61 13.90 -3.89
CA ILE A 40 -8.00 14.00 -3.43
C ILE A 40 -8.93 14.22 -4.63
N GLN A 41 -9.89 13.32 -4.79
CA GLN A 41 -11.04 13.56 -5.64
C GLN A 41 -12.16 14.15 -4.80
N ALA A 42 -12.65 15.32 -5.16
CA ALA A 42 -13.64 16.07 -4.39
C ALA A 42 -14.65 16.74 -5.33
N ILE A 43 -15.81 17.08 -4.78
CA ILE A 43 -16.95 17.71 -5.48
C ILE A 43 -16.96 19.18 -5.12
N ASP A 44 -17.04 20.07 -6.12
CA ASP A 44 -17.39 21.46 -5.87
C ASP A 44 -18.88 21.58 -5.51
N ILE A 45 -19.21 22.39 -4.50
CA ILE A 45 -20.62 22.61 -4.10
C ILE A 45 -21.46 23.18 -5.26
N GLU A 46 -20.83 23.83 -6.23
CA GLU A 46 -21.46 24.41 -7.41
C GLU A 46 -21.54 23.46 -8.62
N ASP A 47 -20.96 22.25 -8.52
CA ASP A 47 -21.01 21.25 -9.59
C ASP A 47 -22.46 20.86 -9.94
N SER A 48 -22.72 20.64 -11.21
CA SER A 48 -24.00 20.13 -11.70
C SER A 48 -24.21 18.65 -11.36
N GLU A 49 -25.46 18.20 -11.40
CA GLU A 49 -25.79 16.76 -11.21
C GLU A 49 -25.03 15.86 -12.19
N GLU A 50 -24.87 16.31 -13.45
CA GLU A 50 -24.16 15.55 -14.47
C GLU A 50 -22.67 15.39 -14.14
N GLU A 51 -22.03 16.46 -13.67
CA GLU A 51 -20.60 16.44 -13.28
C GLU A 51 -20.36 15.56 -12.07
N VAL A 52 -21.17 15.69 -11.02
CA VAL A 52 -21.08 14.84 -9.83
C VAL A 52 -21.37 13.38 -10.15
N GLY A 53 -22.38 13.13 -11.01
CA GLY A 53 -22.70 11.78 -11.45
C GLY A 53 -21.58 11.12 -12.26
N ALA A 54 -20.92 11.89 -13.13
CA ALA A 54 -19.75 11.44 -13.89
C ALA A 54 -18.58 11.13 -12.94
N LEU A 55 -18.31 12.04 -11.99
CA LEU A 55 -17.21 11.87 -11.02
C LEU A 55 -17.39 10.61 -10.17
N PHE A 56 -18.58 10.34 -9.64
CA PHE A 56 -18.86 9.10 -8.91
C PHE A 56 -18.70 7.85 -9.77
N LYS A 57 -19.11 7.92 -11.04
CA LYS A 57 -19.01 6.81 -11.97
C LYS A 57 -17.55 6.50 -12.33
N ASP A 58 -16.76 7.55 -12.60
CA ASP A 58 -15.38 7.40 -13.08
C ASP A 58 -14.44 6.97 -11.96
N THR A 59 -14.68 7.45 -10.73
CA THR A 59 -13.86 7.10 -9.56
C THR A 59 -14.29 5.80 -8.88
N GLY A 60 -15.57 5.43 -8.97
CA GLY A 60 -16.15 4.31 -8.23
C GLY A 60 -16.28 4.55 -6.72
N PHE A 61 -15.96 5.73 -6.23
CA PHE A 61 -15.96 6.03 -4.80
C PHE A 61 -17.38 6.06 -4.21
N SER A 62 -17.53 5.51 -3.02
CA SER A 62 -18.79 5.56 -2.27
C SER A 62 -19.05 6.90 -1.59
N ARG A 63 -18.00 7.69 -1.35
CA ARG A 63 -18.01 8.96 -0.64
C ARG A 63 -16.96 9.88 -1.19
N MET A 64 -17.27 11.17 -1.30
CA MET A 64 -16.31 12.20 -1.68
C MET A 64 -16.45 13.44 -0.82
N PRO A 65 -15.34 14.12 -0.48
CA PRO A 65 -15.38 15.44 0.12
C PRO A 65 -16.14 16.43 -0.78
N VAL A 66 -16.81 17.38 -0.17
CA VAL A 66 -17.44 18.51 -0.85
C VAL A 66 -16.77 19.79 -0.36
N TYR A 67 -16.31 20.62 -1.28
CA TYR A 67 -15.63 21.87 -0.96
C TYR A 67 -16.34 23.08 -1.57
N GLU A 68 -16.02 24.27 -1.11
CA GLU A 68 -16.44 25.55 -1.66
C GLU A 68 -15.20 26.42 -1.91
N ASP A 69 -15.08 26.97 -3.09
CA ASP A 69 -13.97 27.76 -3.60
C ASP A 69 -12.67 26.93 -3.84
N ASP A 70 -12.13 26.30 -2.80
CA ASP A 70 -10.96 25.45 -2.89
C ASP A 70 -10.96 24.30 -1.83
N LEU A 71 -9.99 23.38 -1.95
CA LEU A 71 -9.86 22.23 -1.05
C LEU A 71 -9.52 22.61 0.41
N ASP A 72 -9.17 23.85 0.72
CA ASP A 72 -8.97 24.27 2.10
C ASP A 72 -10.29 24.55 2.80
N LYS A 73 -11.39 24.67 2.03
CA LYS A 73 -12.73 24.91 2.53
C LYS A 73 -13.63 23.69 2.31
N ILE A 74 -13.29 22.58 2.95
CA ILE A 74 -14.12 21.37 2.93
C ILE A 74 -15.35 21.58 3.79
N LEU A 75 -16.55 21.46 3.19
CA LEU A 75 -17.85 21.61 3.86
C LEU A 75 -18.27 20.30 4.55
N GLY A 76 -17.88 19.16 4.00
CA GLY A 76 -18.25 17.85 4.50
C GLY A 76 -18.06 16.76 3.44
N VAL A 77 -18.89 15.71 3.50
CA VAL A 77 -18.82 14.54 2.63
C VAL A 77 -20.20 14.25 2.03
N LEU A 78 -20.25 13.98 0.73
CA LEU A 78 -21.42 13.48 0.03
C LEU A 78 -21.29 11.97 -0.20
N ASN A 79 -22.33 11.21 0.14
CA ASN A 79 -22.42 9.79 -0.18
C ASN A 79 -23.03 9.59 -1.57
N GLN A 80 -22.45 8.70 -2.38
CA GLN A 80 -22.99 8.31 -3.69
C GLN A 80 -24.46 7.85 -3.60
N LYS A 81 -24.82 7.06 -2.57
CA LYS A 81 -26.19 6.59 -2.36
C LYS A 81 -27.17 7.74 -2.10
N ASP A 82 -26.76 8.73 -1.30
CA ASP A 82 -27.62 9.88 -1.01
C ASP A 82 -27.78 10.74 -2.25
N PHE A 83 -26.71 10.93 -3.04
CA PHE A 83 -26.78 11.62 -4.33
C PHE A 83 -27.78 10.97 -5.28
N HIS A 84 -27.64 9.67 -5.56
CA HIS A 84 -28.54 8.99 -6.50
C HIS A 84 -29.97 8.85 -6.02
N ASN A 85 -30.21 8.68 -4.72
CA ASN A 85 -31.55 8.44 -4.20
C ASN A 85 -32.35 9.72 -3.94
N PHE A 86 -31.69 10.84 -3.70
CA PHE A 86 -32.37 12.03 -3.19
C PHE A 86 -32.06 13.32 -3.94
N ILE A 87 -31.01 13.40 -4.73
CA ILE A 87 -30.62 14.60 -5.47
C ILE A 87 -31.00 14.43 -6.94
N VAL A 88 -30.56 13.36 -7.58
CA VAL A 88 -30.74 13.15 -9.03
C VAL A 88 -32.21 13.27 -9.45
N GLY A 89 -32.48 14.20 -10.35
CA GLY A 89 -33.82 14.45 -10.90
C GLY A 89 -34.82 15.05 -9.90
N THR A 90 -34.37 15.68 -8.83
CA THR A 90 -35.21 16.36 -7.83
C THR A 90 -34.86 17.85 -7.74
N GLU A 91 -35.57 18.61 -6.90
CA GLU A 91 -35.28 20.01 -6.60
C GLU A 91 -34.23 20.15 -5.45
N LYS A 92 -33.67 19.02 -4.97
CA LYS A 92 -32.68 19.03 -3.90
C LYS A 92 -31.29 19.33 -4.43
N THR A 93 -30.47 19.93 -3.58
CA THR A 93 -29.10 20.33 -3.92
C THR A 93 -28.09 19.46 -3.16
N ILE A 94 -26.84 19.48 -3.60
CA ILE A 94 -25.71 18.84 -2.91
C ILE A 94 -25.67 19.28 -1.44
N SER A 95 -25.84 20.59 -1.18
CA SER A 95 -25.83 21.18 0.15
C SER A 95 -26.83 20.56 1.14
N ASP A 96 -27.98 20.07 0.64
CA ASP A 96 -29.01 19.44 1.48
C ASP A 96 -28.54 18.09 2.07
N TYR A 97 -27.54 17.45 1.48
CA TYR A 97 -27.09 16.09 1.82
C TYR A 97 -25.61 15.96 2.20
N VAL A 98 -24.87 17.09 2.24
CA VAL A 98 -23.51 17.11 2.77
C VAL A 98 -23.54 16.77 4.25
N LYS A 99 -22.78 15.75 4.63
CA LYS A 99 -22.65 15.30 6.03
C LYS A 99 -21.36 15.87 6.64
N PRO A 100 -21.39 16.21 7.94
CA PRO A 100 -20.20 16.68 8.63
C PRO A 100 -19.04 15.68 8.54
N VAL A 101 -17.82 16.18 8.38
CA VAL A 101 -16.56 15.42 8.35
C VAL A 101 -15.74 15.73 9.60
N VAL A 102 -14.81 14.86 9.93
CA VAL A 102 -13.86 15.04 11.04
C VAL A 102 -12.61 15.74 10.50
N PHE A 103 -12.16 16.81 11.19
CA PHE A 103 -10.88 17.46 10.93
C PHE A 103 -9.87 17.07 12.02
N VAL A 104 -8.64 16.78 11.61
CA VAL A 104 -7.54 16.34 12.47
C VAL A 104 -6.20 16.92 12.02
N ALA A 105 -5.27 17.06 12.97
CA ALA A 105 -3.87 17.35 12.61
C ALA A 105 -3.18 16.07 12.14
N GLY A 106 -2.20 16.20 11.24
CA GLY A 106 -1.45 15.08 10.70
C GLY A 106 -0.67 14.28 11.74
N SER A 107 -0.25 14.93 12.84
CA SER A 107 0.42 14.29 13.98
C SER A 107 -0.50 13.52 14.93
N MET A 108 -1.80 13.43 14.63
CA MET A 108 -2.72 12.61 15.44
C MET A 108 -2.40 11.13 15.24
N LYS A 109 -2.25 10.38 16.32
CA LYS A 109 -2.04 8.93 16.25
C LYS A 109 -3.23 8.21 15.61
N CYS A 110 -2.95 7.23 14.72
CA CYS A 110 -3.97 6.47 14.01
C CYS A 110 -4.96 5.78 14.95
N ALA A 111 -4.51 5.28 16.11
CA ALA A 111 -5.36 4.70 17.13
C ALA A 111 -6.37 5.70 17.72
N ASP A 112 -5.99 6.97 17.90
CA ASP A 112 -6.88 8.03 18.38
C ASP A 112 -7.81 8.51 17.27
N LEU A 113 -7.29 8.62 16.04
CA LEU A 113 -8.07 8.96 14.87
C LEU A 113 -9.19 7.95 14.63
N LEU A 114 -8.89 6.65 14.66
CA LEU A 114 -9.87 5.58 14.53
C LEU A 114 -11.00 5.72 15.56
N ARG A 115 -10.64 5.90 16.83
CA ARG A 115 -11.63 6.10 17.92
C ARG A 115 -12.50 7.35 17.68
N LYS A 116 -11.89 8.45 17.21
CA LYS A 116 -12.60 9.70 16.91
C LYS A 116 -13.57 9.53 15.74
N MET A 117 -13.14 8.86 14.66
CA MET A 117 -13.99 8.57 13.50
C MET A 117 -15.16 7.66 13.88
N GLN A 118 -14.92 6.60 14.65
CA GLN A 118 -15.97 5.71 15.16
C GLN A 118 -17.00 6.46 16.01
N ALA A 119 -16.52 7.28 16.97
CA ALA A 119 -17.40 8.06 17.86
C ALA A 119 -18.28 9.06 17.06
N LYS A 120 -17.75 9.62 15.96
CA LYS A 120 -18.45 10.55 15.08
C LYS A 120 -19.22 9.85 13.96
N LYS A 121 -19.09 8.53 13.81
CA LYS A 121 -19.62 7.74 12.69
C LYS A 121 -19.18 8.29 11.32
N SER A 122 -17.96 8.79 11.25
CA SER A 122 -17.34 9.30 10.02
C SER A 122 -16.46 8.22 9.40
N GLN A 123 -16.56 8.07 8.08
CA GLN A 123 -15.71 7.16 7.30
C GLN A 123 -14.49 7.87 6.69
N ILE A 124 -14.51 9.22 6.70
CA ILE A 124 -13.43 10.05 6.18
C ILE A 124 -13.06 11.08 7.24
N ALA A 125 -11.77 11.35 7.38
CA ALA A 125 -11.23 12.47 8.13
C ALA A 125 -10.38 13.34 7.20
N ILE A 126 -10.48 14.66 7.34
CA ILE A 126 -9.63 15.62 6.63
C ILE A 126 -8.45 15.98 7.52
N VAL A 127 -7.25 15.83 6.98
CA VAL A 127 -6.01 16.19 7.65
C VAL A 127 -5.68 17.64 7.29
N VAL A 128 -5.46 18.46 8.33
CA VAL A 128 -5.19 19.89 8.17
C VAL A 128 -3.88 20.30 8.84
N ASP A 129 -3.22 21.29 8.25
CA ASP A 129 -2.04 21.94 8.79
C ASP A 129 -2.38 22.95 9.92
N GLU A 130 -1.33 23.63 10.45
CA GLU A 130 -1.47 24.61 11.51
C GLU A 130 -2.19 25.90 11.07
N TYR A 131 -2.32 26.13 9.77
CA TYR A 131 -2.98 27.30 9.18
C TYR A 131 -4.41 26.98 8.75
N GLY A 132 -4.84 25.74 8.86
CA GLY A 132 -6.16 25.24 8.45
C GLY A 132 -6.22 24.80 7.00
N GLY A 133 -5.09 24.74 6.29
CA GLY A 133 -5.01 24.19 4.94
C GLY A 133 -5.16 22.68 4.92
N THR A 134 -5.81 22.13 3.91
CA THR A 134 -5.97 20.69 3.74
C THR A 134 -4.67 20.06 3.24
N GLU A 135 -4.08 19.16 4.00
CA GLU A 135 -2.91 18.36 3.63
C GLU A 135 -3.29 17.07 2.91
N GLY A 136 -4.42 16.49 3.31
CA GLY A 136 -4.88 15.21 2.77
C GLY A 136 -6.18 14.76 3.41
N LEU A 137 -6.55 13.52 3.14
CA LEU A 137 -7.64 12.82 3.82
C LEU A 137 -7.21 11.42 4.24
N VAL A 138 -7.87 10.88 5.26
CA VAL A 138 -7.71 9.50 5.72
C VAL A 138 -9.08 8.85 5.74
N THR A 139 -9.20 7.65 5.19
CA THR A 139 -10.41 6.85 5.30
C THR A 139 -10.32 5.87 6.48
N MET A 140 -11.44 5.33 6.92
CA MET A 140 -11.44 4.29 7.95
C MET A 140 -10.83 3.00 7.40
N GLU A 141 -10.99 2.76 6.12
CA GLU A 141 -10.44 1.65 5.37
C GLU A 141 -8.90 1.69 5.44
N ASP A 142 -8.25 2.83 5.16
CA ASP A 142 -6.79 3.00 5.25
C ASP A 142 -6.25 2.66 6.64
N ILE A 143 -6.94 3.13 7.70
CA ILE A 143 -6.53 2.86 9.09
C ILE A 143 -6.67 1.37 9.44
N ILE A 144 -7.70 0.70 8.93
CA ILE A 144 -7.93 -0.72 9.20
C ILE A 144 -6.91 -1.56 8.41
N GLU A 145 -6.55 -1.16 7.20
CA GLU A 145 -5.53 -1.80 6.39
C GLU A 145 -4.18 -1.87 7.11
N GLU A 146 -3.75 -0.79 7.77
CA GLU A 146 -2.53 -0.79 8.59
C GLU A 146 -2.59 -1.76 9.79
N LEU A 147 -3.77 -2.07 10.28
CA LEU A 147 -3.98 -2.99 11.41
C LEU A 147 -4.04 -4.46 10.98
N VAL A 148 -4.75 -4.72 9.88
CA VAL A 148 -5.11 -6.09 9.45
C VAL A 148 -4.17 -6.58 8.34
N GLY A 149 -3.42 -5.69 7.70
CA GLY A 149 -2.76 -5.95 6.43
C GLY A 149 -3.73 -5.88 5.25
N GLU A 150 -3.29 -6.23 4.07
CA GLU A 150 -4.16 -6.24 2.88
C GLU A 150 -5.34 -7.20 3.11
N ILE A 151 -6.57 -6.64 3.15
CA ILE A 151 -7.80 -7.44 3.23
C ILE A 151 -8.07 -7.97 1.82
N TYR A 152 -7.84 -9.25 1.60
CA TYR A 152 -8.19 -9.89 0.35
C TYR A 152 -9.71 -9.87 0.16
N ASP A 153 -10.21 -9.37 -0.98
CA ASP A 153 -11.63 -9.41 -1.33
C ASP A 153 -12.04 -10.88 -1.63
N GLU A 154 -13.30 -11.25 -1.35
CA GLU A 154 -13.86 -12.58 -1.64
C GLU A 154 -13.78 -12.97 -3.14
N HIS A 155 -13.39 -12.05 -4.00
CA HIS A 155 -13.17 -12.22 -5.44
C HIS A 155 -11.70 -12.21 -5.86
N ASP A 156 -10.77 -11.95 -4.94
CA ASP A 156 -9.37 -12.15 -5.20
C ASP A 156 -9.13 -13.67 -5.27
N GLU A 157 -8.58 -14.12 -6.38
CA GLU A 157 -8.25 -15.53 -6.57
C GLU A 157 -7.41 -16.00 -5.37
N VAL A 158 -7.96 -16.93 -4.61
CA VAL A 158 -7.36 -17.53 -3.43
C VAL A 158 -5.92 -17.91 -3.75
N GLU A 159 -5.00 -17.34 -2.96
CA GLU A 159 -3.63 -17.78 -2.80
C GLU A 159 -2.80 -17.88 -4.08
N SER A 160 -2.13 -16.83 -4.37
CA SER A 160 -0.81 -17.04 -4.92
C SER A 160 0.14 -17.23 -3.73
N ASP A 161 0.74 -18.41 -3.59
CA ASP A 161 1.93 -18.57 -2.74
C ASP A 161 2.80 -17.32 -2.88
N GLU A 162 3.28 -16.74 -1.76
CA GLU A 162 4.16 -15.56 -1.76
C GLU A 162 5.26 -15.67 -2.82
N ILE A 163 5.70 -16.91 -3.09
CA ILE A 163 6.67 -17.28 -4.12
C ILE A 163 6.04 -18.34 -5.02
N THR A 164 5.66 -17.97 -6.23
CA THR A 164 5.05 -18.90 -7.21
C THR A 164 5.98 -19.11 -8.41
N ARG A 165 6.32 -20.36 -8.72
CA ARG A 165 7.11 -20.68 -9.92
C ARG A 165 6.24 -20.59 -11.17
N LEU A 166 6.69 -19.84 -12.17
CA LEU A 166 6.02 -19.65 -13.45
C LEU A 166 6.47 -20.71 -14.49
N GLN A 167 5.69 -20.84 -15.57
CA GLN A 167 5.95 -21.83 -16.62
C GLN A 167 7.27 -21.62 -17.37
N ASP A 168 7.76 -20.39 -17.39
CA ASP A 168 9.03 -19.99 -18.03
C ASP A 168 10.26 -20.22 -17.12
N GLY A 169 10.04 -20.75 -15.92
CA GLY A 169 11.07 -21.02 -14.92
C GLY A 169 11.44 -19.82 -14.05
N SER A 170 10.82 -18.65 -14.27
CA SER A 170 10.93 -17.52 -13.37
C SER A 170 9.99 -17.68 -12.16
N TYR A 171 10.08 -16.78 -11.19
CA TYR A 171 9.26 -16.78 -9.99
C TYR A 171 8.50 -15.46 -9.89
N ARG A 172 7.22 -15.53 -9.60
CA ARG A 172 6.41 -14.42 -9.15
C ARG A 172 6.53 -14.34 -7.63
N ILE A 173 6.86 -13.17 -7.10
CA ILE A 173 7.05 -12.95 -5.66
C ILE A 173 6.29 -11.69 -5.28
N LEU A 174 5.55 -11.78 -4.16
CA LEU A 174 4.79 -10.65 -3.64
C LEU A 174 5.70 -9.67 -2.90
N GLY A 175 5.41 -8.38 -2.98
CA GLY A 175 6.26 -7.32 -2.43
C GLY A 175 6.38 -7.35 -0.90
N HIS A 176 5.37 -7.88 -0.20
CA HIS A 176 5.38 -8.04 1.26
C HIS A 176 6.13 -9.28 1.75
N THR A 177 6.49 -10.21 0.86
CA THR A 177 7.26 -11.41 1.21
C THR A 177 8.51 -11.01 2.00
N ASN A 178 8.77 -11.70 3.11
CA ASN A 178 10.02 -11.52 3.86
C ASN A 178 11.21 -11.84 2.96
N VAL A 179 12.19 -10.93 2.91
CA VAL A 179 13.32 -11.04 1.97
C VAL A 179 14.26 -12.18 2.32
N GLU A 180 14.48 -12.46 3.60
CA GLU A 180 15.29 -13.60 4.06
C GLU A 180 14.61 -14.91 3.67
N LYS A 181 13.27 -15.04 3.92
CA LYS A 181 12.47 -16.19 3.49
C LYS A 181 12.54 -16.41 1.97
N MET A 182 12.59 -15.32 1.19
CA MET A 182 12.76 -15.41 -0.26
C MET A 182 14.13 -15.99 -0.62
N PHE A 183 15.22 -15.53 -0.01
CA PHE A 183 16.55 -16.06 -0.29
C PHE A 183 16.73 -17.47 0.24
N ASP A 184 16.18 -17.81 1.40
CA ASP A 184 16.13 -19.18 1.94
C ASP A 184 15.45 -20.16 0.97
N PHE A 185 14.40 -19.73 0.28
CA PHE A 185 13.72 -20.53 -0.75
C PHE A 185 14.68 -20.90 -1.90
N PHE A 186 15.70 -20.08 -2.17
CA PHE A 186 16.75 -20.34 -3.16
C PHE A 186 18.01 -20.98 -2.54
N ASN A 187 17.96 -21.37 -1.25
CA ASN A 187 19.06 -21.94 -0.47
C ASN A 187 20.25 -20.98 -0.29
N GLU A 188 20.00 -19.69 -0.19
CA GLU A 188 20.98 -18.65 0.05
C GLU A 188 20.70 -17.96 1.38
N GLU A 189 21.72 -17.86 2.24
CA GLU A 189 21.69 -17.09 3.48
C GLU A 189 22.30 -15.70 3.21
N ILE A 190 21.47 -14.67 3.09
CA ILE A 190 21.90 -13.30 2.79
C ILE A 190 21.48 -12.38 3.93
N GLU A 191 22.44 -11.77 4.62
CA GLU A 191 22.17 -10.68 5.55
C GLU A 191 21.86 -9.40 4.77
N MET A 192 20.67 -8.84 4.97
CA MET A 192 20.22 -7.65 4.25
C MET A 192 19.50 -6.67 5.19
N ASP A 193 19.78 -5.36 5.02
CA ASP A 193 19.08 -4.29 5.73
C ASP A 193 17.69 -3.99 5.12
N ALA A 194 16.92 -5.02 4.81
CA ALA A 194 15.55 -4.92 4.33
C ALA A 194 14.77 -6.11 4.86
N THR A 195 13.58 -5.88 5.39
CA THR A 195 12.73 -6.94 5.93
C THR A 195 11.87 -7.57 4.85
N THR A 196 11.46 -6.79 3.83
CA THR A 196 10.55 -7.24 2.77
C THR A 196 11.18 -7.13 1.39
N VAL A 197 10.65 -7.88 0.44
CA VAL A 197 11.03 -7.80 -0.99
C VAL A 197 10.82 -6.37 -1.53
N ASN A 198 9.75 -5.68 -1.14
CA ASN A 198 9.57 -4.27 -1.49
C ASN A 198 10.71 -3.39 -0.92
N GLY A 199 11.08 -3.57 0.35
CA GLY A 199 12.19 -2.84 0.96
C GLY A 199 13.50 -3.06 0.22
N TRP A 200 13.79 -4.29 -0.18
CA TRP A 200 14.94 -4.63 -1.01
C TRP A 200 14.89 -3.94 -2.38
N VAL A 201 13.74 -3.98 -3.07
CA VAL A 201 13.54 -3.32 -4.38
C VAL A 201 13.77 -1.81 -4.28
N VAL A 202 13.20 -1.14 -3.25
CA VAL A 202 13.39 0.30 -3.02
C VAL A 202 14.87 0.64 -2.82
N ARG A 203 15.58 -0.17 -2.05
CA ARG A 203 17.01 0.00 -1.79
C ARG A 203 17.86 -0.14 -3.06
N GLU A 204 17.62 -1.18 -3.85
CA GLU A 204 18.38 -1.42 -5.10
C GLU A 204 18.10 -0.35 -6.18
N LEU A 205 16.89 0.18 -6.22
CA LEU A 205 16.51 1.24 -7.15
C LEU A 205 16.91 2.65 -6.65
N ASP A 206 17.19 2.82 -5.34
CA ASP A 206 17.41 4.13 -4.68
C ASP A 206 16.28 5.15 -4.95
N ARG A 207 15.06 4.65 -5.13
CA ARG A 207 13.83 5.42 -5.37
C ARG A 207 12.59 4.54 -5.24
N LEU A 208 11.41 5.17 -5.19
CA LEU A 208 10.14 4.45 -5.24
C LEU A 208 10.01 3.65 -6.55
N PRO A 209 9.58 2.38 -6.46
CA PRO A 209 9.46 1.48 -7.60
C PRO A 209 8.28 1.87 -8.51
N LYS A 210 8.41 1.51 -9.79
CA LYS A 210 7.33 1.60 -10.78
C LYS A 210 7.23 0.29 -11.53
N ALA A 211 6.02 -0.05 -11.99
CA ALA A 211 5.84 -1.20 -12.86
C ALA A 211 6.74 -1.08 -14.10
N GLY A 212 7.51 -2.14 -14.38
CA GLY A 212 8.50 -2.19 -15.45
C GLY A 212 9.93 -1.89 -15.03
N ASP A 213 10.18 -1.41 -13.81
CA ASP A 213 11.55 -1.26 -13.28
C ASP A 213 12.23 -2.63 -13.20
N ALA A 214 13.53 -2.64 -13.44
CA ALA A 214 14.31 -3.86 -13.39
C ALA A 214 15.76 -3.59 -12.94
N PHE A 215 16.33 -4.56 -12.24
CA PHE A 215 17.74 -4.57 -11.85
C PHE A 215 18.26 -6.01 -11.76
N ALA A 216 19.57 -6.17 -11.62
CA ALA A 216 20.19 -7.45 -11.34
C ALA A 216 20.98 -7.33 -10.02
N TYR A 217 20.76 -8.29 -9.13
CA TYR A 217 21.47 -8.41 -7.87
C TYR A 217 22.41 -9.62 -7.95
N ASP A 218 23.65 -9.43 -7.55
CA ASP A 218 24.72 -10.43 -7.59
C ASP A 218 25.21 -10.70 -6.17
N ASP A 219 24.93 -11.89 -5.64
CA ASP A 219 25.37 -12.30 -4.31
C ASP A 219 26.77 -12.93 -4.26
N GLY A 220 27.38 -13.11 -5.44
CA GLY A 220 28.69 -13.77 -5.61
C GLY A 220 28.58 -15.18 -6.17
N GLY A 221 27.51 -15.92 -5.95
CA GLY A 221 27.23 -17.26 -6.47
C GLY A 221 26.17 -17.28 -7.56
N GLN A 222 25.14 -16.46 -7.38
CA GLN A 222 24.00 -16.38 -8.29
C GLN A 222 23.73 -14.92 -8.72
N ILE A 223 23.02 -14.77 -9.83
CA ILE A 223 22.52 -13.46 -10.30
C ILE A 223 21.01 -13.51 -10.32
N TYR A 224 20.40 -12.59 -9.58
CA TYR A 224 18.96 -12.41 -9.46
C TYR A 224 18.49 -11.29 -10.38
N HIS A 225 17.84 -11.64 -11.49
CA HIS A 225 17.22 -10.68 -12.40
C HIS A 225 15.82 -10.36 -11.91
N VAL A 226 15.64 -9.16 -11.40
CA VAL A 226 14.40 -8.67 -10.82
C VAL A 226 13.69 -7.74 -11.77
N LYS A 227 12.38 -7.90 -11.94
CA LYS A 227 11.52 -6.98 -12.66
C LYS A 227 10.26 -6.72 -11.85
N VAL A 228 9.97 -5.46 -11.54
CA VAL A 228 8.72 -5.05 -10.91
C VAL A 228 7.56 -5.22 -11.91
N THR A 229 6.63 -6.12 -11.60
CA THR A 229 5.47 -6.41 -12.45
C THR A 229 4.27 -5.57 -12.07
N LYS A 230 4.08 -5.33 -10.75
CA LYS A 230 3.05 -4.43 -10.23
C LYS A 230 3.65 -3.51 -9.18
N ALA A 231 3.22 -2.26 -9.18
CA ALA A 231 3.58 -1.27 -8.17
C ALA A 231 2.42 -0.28 -8.00
N ASP A 232 2.27 0.26 -6.80
CA ASP A 232 1.45 1.43 -6.51
C ASP A 232 2.32 2.70 -6.44
N SER A 233 1.80 3.79 -5.86
CA SER A 233 2.50 5.06 -5.73
C SER A 233 3.68 5.03 -4.76
N ARG A 234 3.81 4.01 -3.91
CA ARG A 234 4.78 3.94 -2.79
C ARG A 234 5.61 2.66 -2.76
N LYS A 235 5.07 1.54 -3.24
CA LYS A 235 5.67 0.21 -3.06
C LYS A 235 5.57 -0.68 -4.31
N ALA A 236 6.49 -1.62 -4.42
CA ALA A 236 6.37 -2.76 -5.33
C ALA A 236 5.41 -3.77 -4.72
N LEU A 237 4.32 -4.08 -5.43
CA LEU A 237 3.32 -5.07 -5.00
C LEU A 237 3.72 -6.47 -5.44
N GLU A 238 4.38 -6.60 -6.60
CA GLU A 238 4.74 -7.88 -7.19
C GLU A 238 6.00 -7.73 -8.04
N ILE A 239 6.91 -8.70 -7.93
CA ILE A 239 8.08 -8.81 -8.79
C ILE A 239 8.08 -10.14 -9.55
N ASN A 240 8.75 -10.15 -10.71
CA ASN A 240 9.20 -11.35 -11.38
C ASN A 240 10.70 -11.51 -11.14
N LEU A 241 11.12 -12.66 -10.63
CA LEU A 241 12.50 -13.00 -10.32
C LEU A 241 12.97 -14.15 -11.20
N LYS A 242 14.13 -14.00 -11.82
CA LYS A 242 14.83 -15.08 -12.53
C LYS A 242 16.21 -15.23 -11.95
N VAL A 243 16.53 -16.45 -11.54
CA VAL A 243 17.85 -16.79 -10.94
C VAL A 243 18.73 -17.42 -12.03
N GLU A 244 19.97 -16.98 -12.11
CA GLU A 244 21.00 -17.48 -13.02
C GLU A 244 22.25 -17.86 -12.21
N GLU A 245 22.66 -19.15 -12.27
CA GLU A 245 23.87 -19.62 -11.63
C GLU A 245 25.09 -19.09 -12.39
N LYS A 246 26.07 -18.54 -11.67
CA LYS A 246 27.37 -18.19 -12.25
C LYS A 246 28.14 -19.45 -12.59
N GLN A 247 28.50 -19.62 -13.86
CA GLN A 247 29.48 -20.64 -14.22
C GLN A 247 30.84 -20.23 -13.70
N GLU A 248 31.42 -21.04 -12.80
CA GLU A 248 32.82 -20.87 -12.42
C GLU A 248 33.67 -20.97 -13.70
N GLU A 249 34.33 -19.88 -14.08
CA GLU A 249 35.39 -19.94 -15.09
C GLU A 249 36.52 -20.79 -14.50
N GLU A 250 36.61 -22.06 -14.90
CA GLU A 250 37.81 -22.90 -14.70
C GLU A 250 38.99 -22.18 -15.34
N THR A 251 39.76 -21.48 -14.53
CA THR A 251 41.07 -20.95 -14.93
C THR A 251 42.00 -22.15 -15.10
N GLU A 252 42.07 -22.68 -16.37
CA GLU A 252 43.11 -23.61 -16.79
C GLU A 252 44.49 -22.91 -16.66
N GLU A 253 45.08 -23.00 -15.49
CA GLU A 253 46.54 -22.85 -15.36
C GLU A 253 47.24 -24.00 -16.16
N ARG A 254 47.40 -23.79 -17.46
CA ARG A 254 48.32 -24.59 -18.21
C ARG A 254 49.74 -24.31 -17.72
N GLY A 255 50.22 -25.18 -16.83
CA GLY A 255 51.60 -25.29 -16.47
C GLY A 255 52.47 -25.42 -17.71
N ARG A 256 53.31 -24.43 -17.93
CA ARG A 256 54.50 -24.60 -18.75
C ARG A 256 55.63 -25.13 -17.88
N SER A 257 55.64 -26.45 -17.75
CA SER A 257 56.89 -27.15 -17.45
C SER A 257 57.50 -27.55 -18.80
N SER A 258 58.66 -27.05 -19.16
CA SER A 258 59.63 -27.79 -19.92
C SER A 258 60.94 -27.02 -20.07
N LYS A 259 61.97 -27.63 -19.54
CA LYS A 259 63.39 -27.58 -19.87
C LYS A 259 64.17 -26.36 -19.47
#